data_2b9d486e20dff44d25e5aa8d135eb13c
#
_entry.id   2b9d486e20dff44d25e5aa8d135eb13c
#
_cell.length_a   1.000
_cell.length_b   1.000
_cell.length_c   1.000
_cell.angle_alpha   90.00
_cell.angle_beta   90.00
_cell.angle_gamma   90.00
#
_symmetry.space_group_name_H-M   'P 1'
#
loop_
_entity.id
_entity.type
_entity.pdbx_description
1 polymer ?
#
loop_
_entity_poly.entity_id
_entity_poly.type
_entity_poly.pdbx_seq_one_letter_code
_entity_poly.pdbx_strand_id
1 'polypeptide(L)'
;MRRKALVFVDYDMLVRHFVLAGAFRALERTWQVRYVFHADATSTKRGLHVDPATLGLSDWTTVEVPRARMGQWDKLYCITALANQRGTRNFSYRRALMADVRGWPRTYWYQFLSMPPLFPFVRRRFLRELGAYQPLADFIDAEKPDLVIHPSILAGYFVNELTQICPARGIPLALLMNSWDNPSTKAMTTSL
;
A
#
# COMPACT_ATOMS: atom_id res chain seq x y z
N MET A 1 -9.20 -2.19 29.12
CA MET A 1 -9.56 -2.57 27.73
C MET A 1 -8.31 -3.13 27.06
N ARG A 2 -8.42 -4.17 26.23
CA ARG A 2 -7.32 -4.62 25.38
C ARG A 2 -7.07 -3.57 24.29
N ARG A 3 -5.80 -3.30 23.97
CA ARG A 3 -5.43 -2.46 22.83
C ARG A 3 -5.87 -3.13 21.53
N LYS A 4 -6.22 -2.34 20.53
CA LYS A 4 -6.74 -2.81 19.25
C LYS A 4 -5.74 -2.57 18.13
N ALA A 5 -5.46 -3.61 17.35
CA ALA A 5 -4.63 -3.52 16.14
C ALA A 5 -5.44 -3.90 14.90
N LEU A 6 -5.33 -3.12 13.84
CA LEU A 6 -5.83 -3.48 12.52
C LEU A 6 -4.66 -3.93 11.64
N VAL A 7 -4.79 -5.11 11.04
CA VAL A 7 -3.80 -5.68 10.10
C VAL A 7 -4.41 -5.71 8.70
N PHE A 8 -3.91 -4.86 7.81
CA PHE A 8 -4.41 -4.74 6.44
C PHE A 8 -3.68 -5.70 5.51
N VAL A 9 -4.43 -6.48 4.72
CA VAL A 9 -3.90 -7.54 3.85
C VAL A 9 -4.45 -7.38 2.43
N ASP A 10 -3.58 -7.04 1.49
CA ASP A 10 -3.94 -6.71 0.11
C ASP A 10 -4.00 -7.92 -0.83
N TYR A 11 -3.15 -8.94 -0.63
CA TYR A 11 -2.96 -10.02 -1.60
C TYR A 11 -2.38 -11.31 -0.98
N ASP A 12 -2.51 -12.41 -1.70
CA ASP A 12 -2.19 -13.77 -1.25
C ASP A 12 -0.78 -13.97 -0.69
N MET A 13 0.22 -13.24 -1.22
CA MET A 13 1.57 -13.35 -0.69
C MET A 13 1.65 -12.88 0.77
N LEU A 14 0.90 -11.82 1.12
CA LEU A 14 0.81 -11.34 2.50
C LEU A 14 0.07 -12.33 3.39
N VAL A 15 -1.00 -12.96 2.86
CA VAL A 15 -1.69 -14.04 3.58
C VAL A 15 -0.72 -15.15 3.92
N ARG A 16 0.05 -15.65 2.95
CA ARG A 16 1.00 -16.74 3.18
C ARG A 16 2.12 -16.38 4.15
N HIS A 17 2.72 -15.19 3.98
CA HIS A 17 3.91 -14.81 4.73
C HIS A 17 3.60 -14.32 6.14
N PHE A 18 2.42 -13.78 6.39
CA PHE A 18 2.10 -13.15 7.66
C PHE A 18 0.92 -13.79 8.38
N VAL A 19 -0.16 -14.13 7.66
CA VAL A 19 -1.35 -14.70 8.28
C VAL A 19 -1.16 -16.19 8.54
N LEU A 20 -0.93 -16.99 7.49
CA LEU A 20 -0.74 -18.44 7.62
C LEU A 20 0.53 -18.82 8.38
N ALA A 21 1.60 -18.04 8.25
CA ALA A 21 2.81 -18.23 9.05
C ALA A 21 2.61 -17.87 10.53
N GLY A 22 1.48 -17.26 10.90
CA GLY A 22 1.19 -16.89 12.27
C GLY A 22 2.09 -15.78 12.82
N ALA A 23 2.55 -14.87 11.96
CA ALA A 23 3.47 -13.79 12.34
C ALA A 23 2.91 -12.89 13.46
N PHE A 24 1.58 -12.78 13.55
CA PHE A 24 0.92 -11.93 14.54
C PHE A 24 0.40 -12.66 15.77
N ARG A 25 0.66 -13.99 15.93
CA ARG A 25 0.19 -14.78 17.07
C ARG A 25 0.63 -14.22 18.44
N ALA A 26 1.82 -13.67 18.53
CA ALA A 26 2.29 -13.03 19.74
C ALA A 26 1.48 -11.76 20.07
N LEU A 27 1.13 -10.99 19.06
CA LEU A 27 0.30 -9.79 19.21
C LEU A 27 -1.14 -10.16 19.61
N GLU A 28 -1.71 -11.20 19.02
CA GLU A 28 -3.08 -11.69 19.30
C GLU A 28 -3.26 -12.13 20.78
N ARG A 29 -2.20 -12.52 21.48
CA ARG A 29 -2.26 -12.87 22.90
C ARG A 29 -2.57 -11.70 23.81
N THR A 30 -2.12 -10.50 23.43
CA THR A 30 -2.16 -9.30 24.27
C THR A 30 -3.05 -8.18 23.71
N TRP A 31 -3.28 -8.18 22.39
CA TRP A 31 -4.07 -7.21 21.67
C TRP A 31 -5.32 -7.86 21.07
N GLN A 32 -6.36 -7.07 20.83
CA GLN A 32 -7.44 -7.44 19.93
C GLN A 32 -6.94 -7.17 18.50
N VAL A 33 -6.71 -8.19 17.72
CA VAL A 33 -6.25 -8.08 16.34
C VAL A 33 -7.42 -8.34 15.40
N ARG A 34 -7.72 -7.38 14.52
CA ARG A 34 -8.67 -7.53 13.43
C ARG A 34 -7.95 -7.45 12.10
N TYR A 35 -8.17 -8.47 11.27
CA TYR A 35 -7.65 -8.49 9.91
C TYR A 35 -8.59 -7.79 8.94
N VAL A 36 -8.05 -6.93 8.08
CA VAL A 36 -8.81 -6.16 7.10
C VAL A 36 -8.35 -6.54 5.70
N PHE A 37 -9.26 -7.15 4.94
CA PHE A 37 -9.00 -7.58 3.58
C PHE A 37 -9.66 -6.63 2.57
N HIS A 38 -9.14 -6.62 1.33
CA HIS A 38 -9.80 -5.89 0.27
C HIS A 38 -11.02 -6.65 -0.24
N ALA A 39 -12.16 -5.97 -0.41
CA ALA A 39 -13.42 -6.61 -0.80
C ALA A 39 -13.40 -7.15 -2.25
N ASP A 40 -12.71 -6.46 -3.18
CA ASP A 40 -12.58 -6.90 -4.58
C ASP A 40 -11.28 -7.67 -4.78
N ALA A 41 -11.28 -8.92 -4.31
CA ALA A 41 -10.11 -9.79 -4.30
C ALA A 41 -9.70 -10.35 -5.67
N THR A 42 -10.65 -10.48 -6.61
CA THR A 42 -10.54 -11.44 -7.72
C THR A 42 -9.88 -10.92 -8.98
N SER A 43 -9.51 -9.67 -9.07
CA SER A 43 -9.36 -9.03 -10.38
C SER A 43 -7.96 -8.72 -10.86
N THR A 44 -6.92 -9.02 -10.12
CA THR A 44 -5.54 -8.76 -10.55
C THR A 44 -4.67 -10.01 -10.42
N LYS A 45 -3.62 -10.12 -11.25
CA LYS A 45 -2.60 -11.18 -11.13
C LYS A 45 -1.90 -11.24 -9.76
N ARG A 46 -2.10 -10.21 -8.93
CA ARG A 46 -1.58 -10.08 -7.56
C ARG A 46 -2.71 -9.83 -6.57
N GLY A 47 -3.92 -10.30 -6.87
CA GLY A 47 -5.06 -10.12 -5.99
C GLY A 47 -5.04 -11.04 -4.76
N LEU A 48 -6.04 -10.89 -3.95
CA LEU A 48 -6.41 -11.82 -2.90
C LEU A 48 -7.36 -12.86 -3.51
N HIS A 49 -6.91 -14.10 -3.67
CA HIS A 49 -7.72 -15.22 -4.19
C HIS A 49 -8.18 -16.16 -3.09
N VAL A 50 -7.61 -15.99 -1.90
CA VAL A 50 -7.98 -16.77 -0.72
C VAL A 50 -9.19 -16.14 -0.05
N ASP A 51 -10.24 -16.93 0.17
CA ASP A 51 -11.39 -16.49 0.96
C ASP A 51 -10.98 -16.33 2.44
N PRO A 52 -11.08 -15.11 3.02
CA PRO A 52 -10.72 -14.87 4.42
C PRO A 52 -11.46 -15.78 5.40
N ALA A 53 -12.68 -16.21 5.08
CA ALA A 53 -13.46 -17.12 5.92
C ALA A 53 -12.78 -18.50 6.11
N THR A 54 -11.94 -18.91 5.16
CA THR A 54 -11.23 -20.20 5.21
C THR A 54 -9.94 -20.15 6.02
N LEU A 55 -9.49 -18.96 6.44
CA LEU A 55 -8.21 -18.77 7.13
C LEU A 55 -8.27 -19.09 8.64
N GLY A 56 -9.45 -19.39 9.18
CA GLY A 56 -9.62 -19.68 10.62
C GLY A 56 -9.32 -18.48 11.54
N LEU A 57 -9.46 -17.26 11.03
CA LEU A 57 -9.24 -16.03 11.78
C LEU A 57 -10.44 -15.76 12.71
N SER A 58 -10.14 -15.35 13.94
CA SER A 58 -11.18 -15.06 14.95
C SER A 58 -11.93 -13.73 14.68
N ASP A 59 -11.25 -12.75 14.08
CA ASP A 59 -11.81 -11.43 13.82
C ASP A 59 -11.25 -10.87 12.51
N TRP A 60 -12.13 -10.72 11.52
CA TRP A 60 -11.78 -10.17 10.23
C TRP A 60 -12.92 -9.41 9.57
N THR A 61 -12.62 -8.56 8.63
CA THR A 61 -13.59 -7.79 7.83
C THR A 61 -13.03 -7.48 6.45
N THR A 62 -13.87 -6.97 5.56
CA THR A 62 -13.47 -6.49 4.25
C THR A 62 -13.78 -5.01 4.10
N VAL A 63 -12.89 -4.30 3.39
CA VAL A 63 -13.07 -2.89 3.02
C VAL A 63 -12.75 -2.73 1.55
N GLU A 64 -13.59 -2.00 0.84
CA GLU A 64 -13.40 -1.72 -0.58
C GLU A 64 -12.63 -0.41 -0.78
N VAL A 65 -11.61 -0.45 -1.64
CA VAL A 65 -10.95 0.73 -2.21
C VAL A 65 -11.09 0.67 -3.72
N PRO A 66 -11.72 1.65 -4.38
CA PRO A 66 -11.99 1.60 -5.81
C PRO A 66 -10.71 1.46 -6.65
N ARG A 67 -10.75 0.59 -7.67
CA ARG A 67 -9.62 0.38 -8.59
C ARG A 67 -9.16 1.65 -9.29
N ALA A 68 -10.09 2.54 -9.62
CA ALA A 68 -9.76 3.81 -10.24
C ALA A 68 -8.80 4.62 -9.35
N ARG A 69 -9.00 4.56 -8.05
CA ARG A 69 -8.17 5.22 -7.05
C ARG A 69 -6.80 4.54 -6.93
N MET A 70 -6.77 3.23 -6.86
CA MET A 70 -5.52 2.46 -6.92
C MET A 70 -4.71 2.81 -8.19
N GLY A 71 -5.37 2.89 -9.35
CA GLY A 71 -4.72 3.25 -10.61
C GLY A 71 -4.11 4.68 -10.60
N GLN A 72 -4.63 5.60 -9.80
CA GLN A 72 -4.02 6.92 -9.61
C GLN A 72 -2.78 6.84 -8.70
N TRP A 73 -2.84 6.06 -7.63
CA TRP A 73 -1.67 5.78 -6.79
C TRP A 73 -0.55 5.10 -7.59
N ASP A 74 -0.88 4.14 -8.46
CA ASP A 74 0.08 3.47 -9.32
C ASP A 74 0.79 4.45 -10.28
N LYS A 75 0.07 5.42 -10.83
CA LYS A 75 0.68 6.49 -11.64
C LYS A 75 1.70 7.29 -10.83
N LEU A 76 1.31 7.74 -9.64
CA LEU A 76 2.21 8.48 -8.77
C LEU A 76 3.40 7.61 -8.33
N TYR A 77 3.17 6.33 -8.05
CA TYR A 77 4.22 5.37 -7.75
C TYR A 77 5.24 5.25 -8.90
N CYS A 78 4.78 5.12 -10.14
CA CYS A 78 5.67 5.07 -11.32
C CYS A 78 6.51 6.35 -11.45
N ILE A 79 5.90 7.53 -11.30
CA ILE A 79 6.61 8.81 -11.37
C ILE A 79 7.63 8.93 -10.23
N THR A 80 7.26 8.52 -9.01
CA THR A 80 8.14 8.52 -7.83
C THR A 80 9.33 7.59 -8.00
N ALA A 81 9.09 6.37 -8.49
CA ALA A 81 10.16 5.41 -8.76
C ALA A 81 11.13 5.93 -9.82
N LEU A 82 10.64 6.55 -10.89
CA LEU A 82 11.48 7.20 -11.90
C LEU A 82 12.29 8.36 -11.33
N ALA A 83 11.73 9.16 -10.44
CA ALA A 83 12.44 10.26 -9.78
C ALA A 83 13.56 9.75 -8.87
N ASN A 84 13.26 8.75 -8.03
CA ASN A 84 14.21 8.18 -7.07
C ASN A 84 15.33 7.37 -7.74
N GLN A 85 15.07 6.77 -8.90
CA GLN A 85 16.02 5.92 -9.62
C GLN A 85 16.94 6.68 -10.61
N ARG A 86 16.86 8.00 -10.68
CA ARG A 86 17.64 8.80 -11.67
C ARG A 86 19.14 8.66 -11.55
N GLY A 87 19.65 8.46 -10.35
CA GLY A 87 21.10 8.28 -10.09
C GLY A 87 21.58 6.83 -10.10
N THR A 88 20.68 5.87 -10.22
CA THR A 88 21.04 4.45 -10.12
C THR A 88 21.23 3.81 -11.49
N ARG A 89 22.24 2.94 -11.61
CA ARG A 89 22.46 2.11 -12.78
C ARG A 89 21.47 0.95 -12.89
N ASN A 90 20.40 0.94 -12.11
CA ASN A 90 19.42 -0.16 -12.12
C ASN A 90 18.49 -0.10 -13.33
N PHE A 91 19.10 -0.33 -14.49
CA PHE A 91 18.45 -0.30 -15.79
C PHE A 91 17.31 -1.33 -15.91
N SER A 92 17.45 -2.47 -15.25
CA SER A 92 16.47 -3.56 -15.31
C SER A 92 15.16 -3.15 -14.66
N TYR A 93 15.20 -2.49 -13.51
CA TYR A 93 14.01 -2.02 -12.82
C TYR A 93 13.31 -0.88 -13.57
N ARG A 94 14.07 0.09 -14.07
CA ARG A 94 13.53 1.15 -14.94
C ARG A 94 12.85 0.57 -16.16
N ARG A 95 13.45 -0.45 -16.79
CA ARG A 95 12.88 -1.14 -17.96
C ARG A 95 11.58 -1.88 -17.60
N ALA A 96 11.53 -2.58 -16.48
CA ALA A 96 10.31 -3.24 -16.01
C ALA A 96 9.20 -2.25 -15.69
N LEU A 97 9.51 -1.15 -15.02
CA LEU A 97 8.57 -0.06 -14.73
C LEU A 97 8.04 0.59 -16.02
N MET A 98 8.90 0.74 -17.02
CA MET A 98 8.55 1.30 -18.33
C MET A 98 7.75 0.34 -19.20
N ALA A 99 7.93 -0.98 -19.04
CA ALA A 99 7.14 -1.99 -19.74
C ALA A 99 5.69 -2.01 -19.26
N ASP A 100 5.43 -1.68 -17.98
CA ASP A 100 4.09 -1.56 -17.44
C ASP A 100 3.39 -0.25 -17.88
N VAL A 101 4.15 0.75 -18.28
CA VAL A 101 3.63 1.99 -18.86
C VAL A 101 3.40 1.79 -20.36
N ARG A 102 2.24 1.28 -20.72
CA ARG A 102 1.88 1.01 -22.12
C ARG A 102 1.85 2.28 -22.96
N GLY A 103 2.75 2.34 -23.95
CA GLY A 103 2.75 3.33 -25.02
C GLY A 103 3.81 4.44 -24.87
N TRP A 104 4.45 4.77 -26.00
CA TRP A 104 5.51 5.75 -26.15
C TRP A 104 5.20 7.12 -25.50
N PRO A 105 4.03 7.73 -25.72
CA PRO A 105 3.75 9.06 -25.18
C PRO A 105 3.69 9.11 -23.66
N ARG A 106 3.14 8.05 -23.01
CA ARG A 106 3.02 7.96 -21.55
C ARG A 106 4.37 7.81 -20.87
N THR A 107 5.27 7.04 -21.47
CA THR A 107 6.63 6.83 -20.94
C THR A 107 7.41 8.14 -20.86
N TYR A 108 7.41 8.94 -21.93
CA TYR A 108 8.08 10.25 -21.93
C TYR A 108 7.40 11.23 -20.99
N TRP A 109 6.08 11.21 -20.91
CA TRP A 109 5.33 12.04 -19.99
C TRP A 109 5.70 11.77 -18.52
N TYR A 110 5.78 10.49 -18.11
CA TYR A 110 6.18 10.15 -16.75
C TYR A 110 7.65 10.47 -16.46
N GLN A 111 8.53 10.32 -17.45
CA GLN A 111 9.92 10.76 -17.33
C GLN A 111 10.01 12.28 -17.14
N PHE A 112 9.24 13.05 -17.90
CA PHE A 112 9.15 14.50 -17.75
C PHE A 112 8.65 14.88 -16.36
N LEU A 113 7.54 14.32 -15.91
CA LEU A 113 6.96 14.58 -14.59
C LEU A 113 7.89 14.17 -13.43
N SER A 114 8.79 13.23 -13.66
CA SER A 114 9.79 12.77 -12.68
C SER A 114 11.03 13.66 -12.59
N MET A 115 11.15 14.72 -13.39
CA MET A 115 12.33 15.64 -13.38
C MET A 115 12.46 16.35 -12.03
N PRO A 116 13.71 16.49 -11.47
CA PRO A 116 13.92 17.03 -10.14
C PRO A 116 13.21 18.34 -9.84
N PRO A 117 13.21 19.37 -10.72
CA PRO A 117 12.51 20.61 -10.43
C PRO A 117 10.99 20.48 -10.47
N LEU A 118 10.44 19.50 -11.21
CA LEU A 118 9.01 19.34 -11.42
C LEU A 118 8.38 18.31 -10.46
N PHE A 119 9.11 17.26 -10.11
CA PHE A 119 8.59 16.14 -9.34
C PHE A 119 8.00 16.54 -7.97
N PRO A 120 8.62 17.38 -7.13
CA PRO A 120 8.02 17.79 -5.85
C PRO A 120 6.66 18.47 -6.03
N PHE A 121 6.52 19.29 -7.07
CA PHE A 121 5.27 19.96 -7.38
C PHE A 121 4.19 18.97 -7.87
N VAL A 122 4.57 18.07 -8.78
CA VAL A 122 3.69 17.00 -9.28
C VAL A 122 3.20 16.12 -8.13
N ARG A 123 4.14 15.64 -7.27
CA ARG A 123 3.81 14.84 -6.10
C ARG A 123 2.82 15.56 -5.18
N ARG A 124 3.11 16.83 -4.84
CA ARG A 124 2.23 17.63 -3.97
C ARG A 124 0.84 17.83 -4.56
N ARG A 125 0.75 18.02 -5.87
CA ARG A 125 -0.52 18.14 -6.58
C ARG A 125 -1.32 16.84 -6.52
N PHE A 126 -0.70 15.70 -6.84
CA PHE A 126 -1.35 14.38 -6.75
C PHE A 126 -1.85 14.10 -5.34
N LEU A 127 -1.03 14.30 -4.32
CA LEU A 127 -1.43 14.05 -2.92
C LEU A 127 -2.61 14.93 -2.51
N ARG A 128 -2.67 16.17 -2.97
CA ARG A 128 -3.79 17.08 -2.70
C ARG A 128 -5.07 16.66 -3.42
N GLU A 129 -4.98 16.29 -4.70
CA GLU A 129 -6.12 15.84 -5.50
C GLU A 129 -6.68 14.51 -5.04
N LEU A 130 -5.82 13.57 -4.65
CA LEU A 130 -6.25 12.29 -4.12
C LEU A 130 -6.85 12.43 -2.72
N GLY A 131 -6.20 13.17 -1.85
CA GLY A 131 -6.61 13.27 -0.44
C GLY A 131 -6.74 11.91 0.26
N ALA A 132 -7.29 11.88 1.45
CA ALA A 132 -7.63 10.63 2.14
C ALA A 132 -8.93 10.03 1.56
N TYR A 133 -8.95 8.71 1.39
CA TYR A 133 -10.16 8.00 0.98
C TYR A 133 -11.15 7.94 2.15
N GLN A 134 -12.21 8.73 2.06
CA GLN A 134 -13.13 8.95 3.19
C GLN A 134 -13.76 7.66 3.73
N PRO A 135 -14.27 6.72 2.92
CA PRO A 135 -14.86 5.49 3.47
C PRO A 135 -13.87 4.64 4.29
N LEU A 136 -12.59 4.58 3.89
CA LEU A 136 -11.56 3.90 4.67
C LEU A 136 -11.21 4.71 5.94
N ALA A 137 -11.21 6.02 5.85
CA ALA A 137 -11.00 6.90 6.98
C ALA A 137 -12.11 6.73 8.02
N ASP A 138 -13.38 6.73 7.60
CA ASP A 138 -14.53 6.53 8.46
C ASP A 138 -14.53 5.14 9.14
N PHE A 139 -14.11 4.11 8.39
CA PHE A 139 -13.89 2.77 8.94
C PHE A 139 -12.85 2.79 10.06
N ILE A 140 -11.69 3.41 9.83
CA ILE A 140 -10.62 3.51 10.83
C ILE A 140 -11.09 4.32 12.05
N ASP A 141 -11.82 5.40 11.83
CA ASP A 141 -12.38 6.24 12.91
C ASP A 141 -13.43 5.48 13.75
N ALA A 142 -14.24 4.63 13.13
CA ALA A 142 -15.19 3.76 13.82
C ALA A 142 -14.50 2.65 14.63
N GLU A 143 -13.44 2.06 14.08
CA GLU A 143 -12.69 0.98 14.72
C GLU A 143 -11.80 1.46 15.88
N LYS A 144 -11.37 2.72 15.87
CA LYS A 144 -10.51 3.35 16.89
C LYS A 144 -9.28 2.51 17.26
N PRO A 145 -8.44 2.13 16.30
CA PRO A 145 -7.29 1.30 16.57
C PRO A 145 -6.20 2.07 17.32
N ASP A 146 -5.49 1.39 18.22
CA ASP A 146 -4.27 1.89 18.84
C ASP A 146 -3.04 1.70 17.93
N LEU A 147 -3.14 0.81 16.93
CA LEU A 147 -2.08 0.49 15.98
C LEU A 147 -2.69 0.02 14.65
N VAL A 148 -2.13 0.49 13.56
CA VAL A 148 -2.39 -0.04 12.21
C VAL A 148 -1.12 -0.70 11.69
N ILE A 149 -1.25 -1.91 11.15
CA ILE A 149 -0.14 -2.66 10.55
C ILE A 149 -0.47 -2.93 9.09
N HIS A 150 0.46 -2.63 8.18
CA HIS A 150 0.39 -3.07 6.80
C HIS A 150 1.68 -3.83 6.45
N PRO A 151 1.60 -5.13 6.16
CA PRO A 151 2.78 -5.97 5.97
C PRO A 151 3.39 -5.83 4.56
N SER A 152 3.36 -4.61 4.01
CA SER A 152 4.06 -4.23 2.79
C SER A 152 4.32 -2.73 2.77
N ILE A 153 5.40 -2.32 2.09
CA ILE A 153 5.72 -0.92 1.79
C ILE A 153 5.56 -0.61 0.30
N LEU A 154 5.18 -1.61 -0.48
CA LEU A 154 5.00 -1.50 -1.93
C LEU A 154 3.58 -1.03 -2.25
N ALA A 155 3.35 -0.80 -3.55
CA ALA A 155 2.02 -0.47 -4.05
C ALA A 155 0.98 -1.53 -3.67
N GLY A 156 -0.22 -1.10 -3.37
CA GLY A 156 -1.34 -1.93 -2.97
C GLY A 156 -2.59 -1.07 -2.76
N TYR A 157 -3.69 -1.69 -2.39
CA TYR A 157 -4.96 -0.98 -2.18
C TYR A 157 -4.91 -0.06 -0.98
N PHE A 158 -4.28 -0.49 0.12
CA PHE A 158 -4.36 0.20 1.40
C PHE A 158 -3.14 1.07 1.71
N VAL A 159 -1.92 0.64 1.33
CA VAL A 159 -0.68 1.23 1.84
C VAL A 159 -0.60 2.76 1.68
N ASN A 160 -0.94 3.28 0.50
CA ASN A 160 -0.88 4.73 0.24
C ASN A 160 -1.99 5.50 0.96
N GLU A 161 -3.16 4.88 1.13
CA GLU A 161 -4.26 5.48 1.90
C GLU A 161 -3.92 5.55 3.39
N LEU A 162 -3.39 4.45 3.94
CA LEU A 162 -3.01 4.38 5.35
C LEU A 162 -1.93 5.39 5.71
N THR A 163 -0.97 5.64 4.81
CA THR A 163 0.07 6.66 5.00
C THR A 163 -0.45 8.10 4.98
N GLN A 164 -1.65 8.33 4.46
CA GLN A 164 -2.34 9.63 4.55
C GLN A 164 -3.24 9.69 5.81
N ILE A 165 -3.99 8.62 6.06
CA ILE A 165 -5.04 8.60 7.09
C ILE A 165 -4.44 8.51 8.49
N CYS A 166 -3.53 7.56 8.73
CA CYS A 166 -3.02 7.28 10.07
C CYS A 166 -2.26 8.47 10.68
N PRO A 167 -1.30 9.11 9.98
CA PRO A 167 -0.60 10.28 10.54
C PRO A 167 -1.53 11.46 10.82
N ALA A 168 -2.50 11.71 9.94
CA ALA A 168 -3.46 12.80 10.14
C ALA A 168 -4.34 12.62 11.39
N ARG A 169 -4.44 11.39 11.90
CA ARG A 169 -5.20 11.02 13.11
C ARG A 169 -4.34 10.70 14.32
N GLY A 170 -3.01 10.81 14.19
CA GLY A 170 -2.09 10.45 15.25
C GLY A 170 -2.07 8.95 15.58
N ILE A 171 -2.51 8.10 14.63
CA ILE A 171 -2.52 6.65 14.80
C ILE A 171 -1.17 6.09 14.38
N PRO A 172 -0.47 5.32 15.22
CA PRO A 172 0.75 4.63 14.84
C PRO A 172 0.53 3.69 13.65
N LEU A 173 1.37 3.82 12.60
CA LEU A 173 1.34 2.96 11.42
C LEU A 173 2.65 2.18 11.31
N ALA A 174 2.59 0.87 11.37
CA ALA A 174 3.72 -0.03 11.15
C ALA A 174 3.67 -0.61 9.73
N LEU A 175 4.64 -0.26 8.90
CA LEU A 175 4.84 -0.82 7.57
C LEU A 175 5.95 -1.86 7.63
N LEU A 176 5.68 -3.11 7.24
CA LEU A 176 6.66 -4.17 7.29
C LEU A 176 7.33 -4.34 5.92
N MET A 177 8.65 -4.45 5.93
CA MET A 177 9.41 -4.73 4.70
C MET A 177 9.52 -6.23 4.47
N ASN A 178 9.00 -6.71 3.35
CA ASN A 178 9.04 -8.14 3.00
C ASN A 178 10.41 -8.59 2.50
N SER A 179 11.23 -7.67 2.01
CA SER A 179 12.54 -7.96 1.45
C SER A 179 13.49 -6.78 1.62
N TRP A 180 14.76 -7.05 1.89
CA TRP A 180 15.80 -6.04 2.08
C TRP A 180 16.04 -5.20 0.81
N ASP A 181 15.75 -5.73 -0.37
CA ASP A 181 15.93 -5.02 -1.65
C ASP A 181 14.82 -3.98 -1.92
N ASN A 182 13.71 -4.03 -1.20
CA ASN A 182 12.59 -3.13 -1.44
C ASN A 182 12.97 -1.64 -1.33
N PRO A 183 13.70 -1.17 -0.31
CA PRO A 183 14.11 0.23 -0.22
C PRO A 183 15.12 0.66 -1.28
N SER A 184 15.96 -0.27 -1.76
CA SER A 184 17.06 0.03 -2.68
C SER A 184 16.70 -0.10 -4.15
N THR A 185 15.78 -1.00 -4.50
CA THR A 185 15.43 -1.31 -5.90
C THR A 185 14.02 -0.92 -6.31
N LYS A 186 13.13 -0.76 -5.35
CA LYS A 186 11.73 -0.41 -5.59
C LYS A 186 11.41 0.90 -4.87
N ALA A 187 10.45 1.65 -5.39
CA ALA A 187 9.97 2.81 -4.67
C ALA A 187 9.24 2.34 -3.39
N MET A 188 9.51 3.02 -2.29
CA MET A 188 8.62 2.94 -1.12
C MET A 188 7.29 3.60 -1.43
N THR A 189 6.36 3.60 -0.48
CA THR A 189 5.07 4.26 -0.68
C THR A 189 5.26 5.70 -1.13
N THR A 190 4.38 6.18 -1.97
CA THR A 190 4.50 7.51 -2.60
C THR A 190 4.32 8.68 -1.64
N SER A 191 3.87 8.40 -0.44
CA SER A 191 3.47 9.39 0.57
C SER A 191 4.46 9.56 1.73
N LEU A 192 5.50 8.74 1.79
CA LEU A 192 6.58 8.88 2.78
C LEU A 192 7.65 9.85 2.32
#